data_5da6b88cf001fd5a574d62ae9392879f
#
_entry.id   5da6b88cf001fd5a574d62ae9392879f
#
_cell.length_a   1.000
_cell.length_b   1.000
_cell.length_c   1.000
_cell.angle_alpha   90.00
_cell.angle_beta   90.00
_cell.angle_gamma   90.00
#
_symmetry.space_group_name_H-M   'P 1'
#
loop_
_entity.id
_entity.type
_entity.pdbx_description
1 polymer ?
#
loop_
_entity_poly.entity_id
_entity_poly.type
_entity_poly.pdbx_seq_one_letter_code
_entity_poly.pdbx_strand_id
1 'polypeptide(L)'
;FCANLYNFISDFELSFELYKYMKEAFVKLHLSVLLAGGTGVFGKLITLNEFMLVWYRLLFAVMLFYVVLRIFGSFKKVSRKDILKIGLVGTLLALHWVFFYASIKFSNVSIGVVCLSLMSFFTAIFEPMINRRRISCKEIAFSLIAVAGIVLIFHFDTRYRTGVILGIISSALASMFTIINKKVSVNYSSGTMLLYEMGGGFIGLTILIPLYSYYFNTDFVIPGTTDLCYLLALASVCTVCLYILQ
;
A
#
# COMPACT_ATOMS: atom_id res chain seq x y z
N PHE A 1 38.74 -6.76 -37.11
CA PHE A 1 37.71 -7.79 -37.14
C PHE A 1 37.42 -8.36 -35.71
N CYS A 2 38.47 -8.75 -34.96
CA CYS A 2 38.31 -9.30 -33.61
C CYS A 2 37.67 -8.30 -32.61
N ALA A 3 38.01 -7.00 -32.66
CA ALA A 3 37.43 -6.01 -31.77
C ALA A 3 35.92 -5.77 -32.03
N ASN A 4 35.50 -5.78 -33.27
CA ASN A 4 34.08 -5.64 -33.61
C ASN A 4 33.26 -6.89 -33.21
N LEU A 5 33.86 -8.08 -33.30
CA LEU A 5 33.21 -9.32 -32.87
C LEU A 5 33.09 -9.36 -31.35
N TYR A 6 34.11 -8.91 -30.62
CA TYR A 6 34.08 -8.84 -29.16
C TYR A 6 33.00 -7.85 -28.67
N ASN A 7 32.92 -6.67 -29.26
CA ASN A 7 31.87 -5.70 -28.93
C ASN A 7 30.46 -6.24 -29.25
N PHE A 8 30.28 -6.91 -30.39
CA PHE A 8 29.01 -7.53 -30.74
C PHE A 8 28.57 -8.62 -29.75
N ILE A 9 29.49 -9.47 -29.31
CA ILE A 9 29.21 -10.52 -28.29
C ILE A 9 28.88 -9.87 -26.96
N SER A 10 29.62 -8.85 -26.53
CA SER A 10 29.39 -8.11 -25.29
C SER A 10 28.01 -7.42 -25.30
N ASP A 11 27.62 -6.79 -26.41
CA ASP A 11 26.32 -6.14 -26.54
C ASP A 11 25.16 -7.15 -26.57
N PHE A 12 25.39 -8.33 -27.16
CA PHE A 12 24.42 -9.42 -27.16
C PHE A 12 24.23 -10.01 -25.78
N GLU A 13 25.31 -10.28 -25.03
CA GLU A 13 25.24 -10.77 -23.64
C GLU A 13 24.53 -9.74 -22.74
N LEU A 14 24.88 -8.46 -22.85
CA LEU A 14 24.25 -7.39 -22.11
C LEU A 14 22.75 -7.28 -22.42
N SER A 15 22.37 -7.40 -23.69
CA SER A 15 20.97 -7.37 -24.10
C SER A 15 20.17 -8.59 -23.57
N PHE A 16 20.80 -9.77 -23.51
CA PHE A 16 20.19 -10.98 -22.98
C PHE A 16 20.02 -10.92 -21.46
N GLU A 17 21.02 -10.44 -20.71
CA GLU A 17 20.92 -10.21 -19.27
C GLU A 17 19.86 -9.15 -18.96
N LEU A 18 19.80 -8.07 -19.73
CA LEU A 18 18.79 -7.03 -19.57
C LEU A 18 17.37 -7.58 -19.83
N TYR A 19 17.20 -8.39 -20.87
CA TYR A 19 15.93 -9.07 -21.17
C TYR A 19 15.48 -9.98 -20.02
N LYS A 20 16.41 -10.79 -19.48
CA LYS A 20 16.15 -11.68 -18.35
C LYS A 20 15.72 -10.89 -17.10
N TYR A 21 16.45 -9.82 -16.79
CA TYR A 21 16.12 -8.92 -15.68
C TYR A 21 14.74 -8.27 -15.85
N MET A 22 14.44 -7.78 -17.05
CA MET A 22 13.13 -7.19 -17.36
C MET A 22 12.01 -8.21 -17.21
N LYS A 23 12.20 -9.44 -17.68
CA LYS A 23 11.22 -10.53 -17.54
C LYS A 23 10.95 -10.86 -16.08
N GLU A 24 11.99 -10.97 -15.25
CA GLU A 24 11.84 -11.20 -13.81
C GLU A 24 11.09 -10.06 -13.12
N ALA A 25 11.44 -8.82 -13.41
CA ALA A 25 10.77 -7.64 -12.87
C ALA A 25 9.30 -7.60 -13.27
N PHE A 26 9.00 -7.96 -14.52
CA PHE A 26 7.64 -8.02 -15.04
C PHE A 26 6.79 -9.08 -14.34
N VAL A 27 7.35 -10.29 -14.13
CA VAL A 27 6.67 -11.37 -13.39
C VAL A 27 6.42 -10.96 -11.94
N LYS A 28 7.42 -10.40 -11.26
CA LYS A 28 7.28 -9.90 -9.88
C LYS A 28 6.20 -8.84 -9.78
N LEU A 29 6.16 -7.90 -10.72
CA LEU A 29 5.13 -6.86 -10.77
C LEU A 29 3.72 -7.46 -10.89
N HIS A 30 3.51 -8.39 -11.83
CA HIS A 30 2.20 -9.01 -12.03
C HIS A 30 1.75 -9.83 -10.81
N LEU A 31 2.69 -10.57 -10.22
CA LEU A 31 2.41 -11.32 -9.00
C LEU A 31 2.06 -10.38 -7.84
N SER A 32 2.77 -9.25 -7.70
CA SER A 32 2.47 -8.22 -6.70
C SER A 32 1.07 -7.63 -6.88
N VAL A 33 0.67 -7.35 -8.12
CA VAL A 33 -0.68 -6.83 -8.42
C VAL A 33 -1.75 -7.86 -8.08
N LEU A 34 -1.53 -9.14 -8.39
CA LEU A 34 -2.44 -10.23 -8.05
C LEU A 34 -2.62 -10.36 -6.53
N LEU A 35 -1.51 -10.34 -5.77
CA LEU A 35 -1.54 -10.41 -4.31
C LEU A 35 -2.22 -9.18 -3.70
N ALA A 36 -1.97 -8.00 -4.26
CA ALA A 36 -2.64 -6.77 -3.84
C ALA A 36 -4.16 -6.84 -4.06
N GLY A 37 -4.61 -7.42 -5.19
CA GLY A 37 -6.02 -7.66 -5.47
C GLY A 37 -6.70 -8.57 -4.44
N GLY A 38 -6.00 -9.60 -3.97
CA GLY A 38 -6.46 -10.50 -2.91
C GLY A 38 -6.74 -9.81 -1.58
N THR A 39 -6.06 -8.71 -1.30
CA THR A 39 -6.24 -7.91 -0.08
C THR A 39 -7.70 -7.49 0.16
N GLY A 40 -8.40 -7.08 -0.90
CA GLY A 40 -9.80 -6.66 -0.80
C GLY A 40 -10.75 -7.81 -0.43
N VAL A 41 -10.48 -9.02 -0.91
CA VAL A 41 -11.27 -10.23 -0.60
C VAL A 41 -11.16 -10.55 0.88
N PHE A 42 -9.96 -10.59 1.45
CA PHE A 42 -9.76 -10.78 2.89
C PHE A 42 -10.47 -9.72 3.72
N GLY A 43 -10.49 -8.46 3.25
CA GLY A 43 -11.22 -7.37 3.90
C GLY A 43 -12.72 -7.62 4.03
N LYS A 44 -13.31 -8.40 3.12
CA LYS A 44 -14.72 -8.80 3.20
C LYS A 44 -14.94 -10.05 4.04
N LEU A 45 -14.00 -11.00 4.03
CA LEU A 45 -14.10 -12.26 4.75
C LEU A 45 -13.89 -12.09 6.27
N ILE A 46 -13.01 -11.16 6.68
CA ILE A 46 -12.72 -10.90 8.09
C ILE A 46 -13.90 -10.15 8.74
N THR A 47 -14.43 -10.68 9.84
CA THR A 47 -15.62 -10.13 10.49
C THR A 47 -15.33 -8.94 11.40
N LEU A 48 -14.07 -8.74 11.81
CA LEU A 48 -13.63 -7.59 12.61
C LEU A 48 -13.99 -6.26 11.95
N ASN A 49 -14.18 -5.20 12.75
CA ASN A 49 -14.28 -3.86 12.18
C ASN A 49 -12.98 -3.47 11.44
N GLU A 50 -13.07 -2.50 10.55
CA GLU A 50 -11.95 -2.09 9.66
C GLU A 50 -10.72 -1.64 10.44
N PHE A 51 -10.90 -0.98 11.58
CA PHE A 51 -9.80 -0.49 12.40
C PHE A 51 -9.03 -1.63 13.06
N MET A 52 -9.74 -2.56 13.71
CA MET A 52 -9.15 -3.74 14.34
C MET A 52 -8.51 -4.67 13.31
N LEU A 53 -9.12 -4.83 12.13
CA LEU A 53 -8.55 -5.60 11.03
C LEU A 53 -7.16 -5.07 10.66
N VAL A 54 -7.02 -3.75 10.44
CA VAL A 54 -5.74 -3.15 10.08
C VAL A 54 -4.75 -3.20 11.23
N TRP A 55 -5.20 -3.00 12.46
CA TRP A 55 -4.36 -3.07 13.64
C TRP A 55 -3.71 -4.46 13.80
N TYR A 56 -4.52 -5.55 13.73
CA TYR A 56 -4.01 -6.93 13.78
C TYR A 56 -3.15 -7.26 12.57
N ARG A 57 -3.53 -6.80 11.38
CA ARG A 57 -2.72 -6.97 10.16
C ARG A 57 -1.32 -6.39 10.34
N LEU A 58 -1.22 -5.17 10.88
CA LEU A 58 0.07 -4.52 11.15
C LEU A 58 0.87 -5.23 12.22
N LEU A 59 0.21 -5.67 13.31
CA LEU A 59 0.85 -6.45 14.37
C LEU A 59 1.54 -7.69 13.78
N PHE A 60 0.80 -8.51 13.05
CA PHE A 60 1.34 -9.73 12.45
C PHE A 60 2.37 -9.44 11.37
N ALA A 61 2.16 -8.42 10.55
CA ALA A 61 3.12 -8.04 9.52
C ALA A 61 4.46 -7.58 10.12
N VAL A 62 4.44 -6.77 11.18
CA VAL A 62 5.66 -6.33 11.90
C VAL A 62 6.40 -7.52 12.50
N MET A 63 5.68 -8.45 13.16
CA MET A 63 6.28 -9.64 13.76
C MET A 63 6.93 -10.53 12.70
N LEU A 64 6.20 -10.85 11.62
CA LEU A 64 6.70 -11.69 10.53
C LEU A 64 7.89 -11.04 9.82
N PHE A 65 7.78 -9.74 9.53
CA PHE A 65 8.83 -9.02 8.82
C PHE A 65 10.09 -8.85 9.66
N TYR A 66 9.95 -8.64 10.97
CA TYR A 66 11.08 -8.64 11.89
C TYR A 66 11.83 -9.98 11.88
N VAL A 67 11.10 -11.11 11.92
CA VAL A 67 11.69 -12.45 11.83
C VAL A 67 12.43 -12.64 10.50
N VAL A 68 11.81 -12.27 9.38
CA VAL A 68 12.42 -12.36 8.04
C VAL A 68 13.72 -11.56 7.98
N LEU A 69 13.71 -10.32 8.45
CA LEU A 69 14.91 -9.48 8.45
C LEU A 69 16.01 -9.99 9.39
N ARG A 70 15.66 -10.69 10.47
CA ARG A 70 16.65 -11.32 11.37
C ARG A 70 17.30 -12.54 10.74
N ILE A 71 16.56 -13.30 9.95
CA ILE A 71 17.08 -14.52 9.28
C ILE A 71 17.93 -14.14 8.06
N PHE A 72 17.44 -13.25 7.22
CA PHE A 72 18.06 -12.88 5.94
C PHE A 72 18.99 -11.65 6.00
N GLY A 73 19.09 -11.02 7.13
CA GLY A 73 20.15 -10.15 7.61
C GLY A 73 20.48 -8.89 6.83
N SER A 74 19.78 -7.79 7.04
CA SER A 74 20.30 -6.44 6.74
C SER A 74 19.63 -5.36 7.58
N PHE A 75 19.86 -5.40 8.88
CA PHE A 75 19.42 -4.32 9.74
C PHE A 75 20.40 -3.14 9.64
N LYS A 76 20.01 -2.06 8.97
CA LYS A 76 20.72 -0.79 9.05
C LYS A 76 20.13 0.06 10.17
N LYS A 77 20.98 0.60 11.03
CA LYS A 77 20.54 1.56 12.07
C LYS A 77 19.96 2.81 11.41
N VAL A 78 18.76 3.17 11.80
CA VAL A 78 18.07 4.40 11.38
C VAL A 78 18.23 5.45 12.46
N SER A 79 18.41 6.72 12.09
CA SER A 79 18.49 7.81 13.05
C SER A 79 17.14 8.01 13.75
N ARG A 80 17.13 8.47 15.01
CA ARG A 80 15.89 8.70 15.77
C ARG A 80 14.93 9.66 15.06
N LYS A 81 15.47 10.69 14.39
CA LYS A 81 14.67 11.66 13.62
C LYS A 81 14.00 11.03 12.41
N ASP A 82 14.70 10.13 11.76
CA ASP A 82 14.17 9.45 10.57
C ASP A 82 13.19 8.32 10.94
N ILE A 83 13.38 7.65 12.10
CA ILE A 83 12.40 6.71 12.65
C ILE A 83 11.05 7.40 12.82
N LEU A 84 11.03 8.61 13.39
CA LEU A 84 9.79 9.36 13.56
C LEU A 84 9.15 9.73 12.20
N LYS A 85 9.95 10.19 11.22
CA LYS A 85 9.44 10.51 9.89
C LYS A 85 8.87 9.28 9.20
N ILE A 86 9.62 8.16 9.20
CA ILE A 86 9.18 6.90 8.61
C ILE A 86 7.92 6.39 9.33
N GLY A 87 7.88 6.47 10.66
CA GLY A 87 6.71 6.09 11.46
C GLY A 87 5.46 6.90 11.13
N LEU A 88 5.59 8.21 10.91
CA LEU A 88 4.48 9.06 10.48
C LEU A 88 3.99 8.68 9.07
N VAL A 89 4.90 8.35 8.15
CA VAL A 89 4.55 7.84 6.83
C VAL A 89 3.82 6.50 6.96
N GLY A 90 4.28 5.63 7.85
CA GLY A 90 3.60 4.36 8.16
C GLY A 90 2.21 4.55 8.77
N THR A 91 2.02 5.56 9.61
CA THR A 91 0.68 5.91 10.14
C THR A 91 -0.25 6.36 8.99
N LEU A 92 0.26 7.11 8.03
CA LEU A 92 -0.51 7.50 6.84
C LEU A 92 -0.93 6.28 6.00
N LEU A 93 -0.02 5.31 5.83
CA LEU A 93 -0.33 4.02 5.19
C LEU A 93 -1.41 3.25 5.95
N ALA A 94 -1.29 3.18 7.28
CA ALA A 94 -2.26 2.49 8.13
C ALA A 94 -3.65 3.13 8.02
N LEU A 95 -3.75 4.45 8.04
CA LEU A 95 -5.01 5.18 7.84
C LEU A 95 -5.59 4.93 6.45
N HIS A 96 -4.76 4.94 5.39
CA HIS A 96 -5.21 4.55 4.06
C HIS A 96 -5.89 3.17 4.08
N TRP A 97 -5.28 2.16 4.73
CA TRP A 97 -5.88 0.84 4.82
C TRP A 97 -7.17 0.82 5.64
N VAL A 98 -7.26 1.57 6.74
CA VAL A 98 -8.51 1.68 7.52
C VAL A 98 -9.64 2.19 6.63
N PHE A 99 -9.42 3.29 5.92
CA PHE A 99 -10.44 3.84 5.01
C PHE A 99 -10.74 2.92 3.82
N PHE A 100 -9.75 2.18 3.31
CA PHE A 100 -9.95 1.19 2.27
C PHE A 100 -10.86 0.05 2.71
N TYR A 101 -10.58 -0.53 3.89
CA TYR A 101 -11.44 -1.60 4.41
C TYR A 101 -12.80 -1.08 4.85
N ALA A 102 -12.89 0.13 5.39
CA ALA A 102 -14.15 0.78 5.65
C ALA A 102 -14.97 0.93 4.36
N SER A 103 -14.37 1.38 3.26
CA SER A 103 -15.04 1.44 1.97
C SER A 103 -15.62 0.09 1.55
N ILE A 104 -14.86 -1.01 1.71
CA ILE A 104 -15.33 -2.37 1.38
C ILE A 104 -16.48 -2.81 2.29
N LYS A 105 -16.39 -2.54 3.60
CA LYS A 105 -17.41 -2.95 4.58
C LYS A 105 -18.72 -2.18 4.43
N PHE A 106 -18.66 -0.89 4.14
CA PHE A 106 -19.83 -0.03 3.89
C PHE A 106 -20.37 -0.13 2.46
N SER A 107 -19.69 -0.89 1.58
CA SER A 107 -20.16 -1.13 0.21
C SER A 107 -19.85 -2.56 -0.24
N ASN A 108 -18.87 -2.71 -1.11
CA ASN A 108 -18.35 -4.01 -1.56
C ASN A 108 -16.90 -3.90 -2.03
N VAL A 109 -16.27 -5.06 -2.29
CA VAL A 109 -14.87 -5.13 -2.71
C VAL A 109 -14.63 -4.36 -4.01
N SER A 110 -15.54 -4.47 -4.99
CA SER A 110 -15.38 -3.80 -6.29
C SER A 110 -15.34 -2.29 -6.15
N ILE A 111 -16.19 -1.70 -5.30
CA ILE A 111 -16.21 -0.25 -5.03
C ILE A 111 -14.92 0.19 -4.38
N GLY A 112 -14.47 -0.51 -3.33
CA GLY A 112 -13.20 -0.19 -2.67
C GLY A 112 -12.02 -0.20 -3.65
N VAL A 113 -11.94 -1.23 -4.51
CA VAL A 113 -10.85 -1.37 -5.48
C VAL A 113 -10.96 -0.33 -6.61
N VAL A 114 -12.16 -0.09 -7.14
CA VAL A 114 -12.35 0.91 -8.20
C VAL A 114 -12.01 2.31 -7.70
N CYS A 115 -12.36 2.66 -6.47
CA CYS A 115 -12.00 3.95 -5.89
C CYS A 115 -10.47 4.15 -5.83
N LEU A 116 -9.65 3.09 -5.70
CA LEU A 116 -8.19 3.22 -5.74
C LEU A 116 -7.65 3.77 -7.07
N SER A 117 -8.39 3.66 -8.17
CA SER A 117 -7.99 4.28 -9.44
C SER A 117 -7.91 5.81 -9.36
N LEU A 118 -8.62 6.44 -8.40
CA LEU A 118 -8.49 7.88 -8.11
C LEU A 118 -7.12 8.27 -7.55
N MET A 119 -6.31 7.32 -7.13
CA MET A 119 -4.95 7.58 -6.68
C MET A 119 -4.14 8.33 -7.74
N SER A 120 -4.34 8.02 -9.02
CA SER A 120 -3.70 8.74 -10.14
C SER A 120 -4.11 10.21 -10.20
N PHE A 121 -5.40 10.51 -9.99
CA PHE A 121 -5.91 11.88 -9.93
C PHE A 121 -5.32 12.67 -8.75
N PHE A 122 -5.33 12.10 -7.56
CA PHE A 122 -4.73 12.74 -6.39
C PHE A 122 -3.22 12.91 -6.53
N THR A 123 -2.52 11.95 -7.16
CA THR A 123 -1.07 12.04 -7.42
C THR A 123 -0.77 13.19 -8.39
N ALA A 124 -1.54 13.36 -9.45
CA ALA A 124 -1.37 14.45 -10.41
C ALA A 124 -1.53 15.84 -9.76
N ILE A 125 -2.23 15.95 -8.63
CA ILE A 125 -2.40 17.19 -7.87
C ILE A 125 -1.36 17.30 -6.76
N PHE A 126 -1.22 16.28 -5.92
CA PHE A 126 -0.41 16.35 -4.69
C PHE A 126 1.09 16.29 -5.00
N GLU A 127 1.54 15.52 -6.01
CA GLU A 127 2.97 15.42 -6.31
C GLU A 127 3.57 16.76 -6.74
N PRO A 128 2.98 17.56 -7.66
CA PRO A 128 3.47 18.90 -7.98
C PRO A 128 3.45 19.83 -6.76
N MET A 129 2.38 19.80 -5.95
CA MET A 129 2.26 20.64 -4.74
C MET A 129 3.38 20.33 -3.73
N ILE A 130 3.61 19.05 -3.43
CA ILE A 130 4.61 18.59 -2.46
C ILE A 130 6.04 18.79 -3.00
N ASN A 131 6.24 18.62 -4.30
CA ASN A 131 7.54 18.75 -4.97
C ASN A 131 7.83 20.16 -5.52
N ARG A 132 6.90 21.11 -5.32
CA ARG A 132 6.98 22.49 -5.84
C ARG A 132 7.27 22.53 -7.34
N ARG A 133 6.59 21.67 -8.11
CA ARG A 133 6.66 21.60 -9.57
C ARG A 133 5.40 22.21 -10.21
N ARG A 134 5.46 22.48 -11.51
CA ARG A 134 4.26 22.91 -12.24
C ARG A 134 3.29 21.72 -12.41
N ILE A 135 2.01 22.01 -12.26
CA ILE A 135 0.94 21.03 -12.49
C ILE A 135 0.86 20.71 -13.98
N SER A 136 0.81 19.45 -14.34
CA SER A 136 0.66 18.98 -15.72
C SER A 136 -0.84 18.86 -16.06
N CYS A 137 -1.34 19.76 -16.89
CA CYS A 137 -2.73 19.71 -17.38
C CYS A 137 -3.04 18.39 -18.10
N LYS A 138 -2.04 17.77 -18.76
CA LYS A 138 -2.22 16.49 -19.44
C LYS A 138 -2.48 15.35 -18.45
N GLU A 139 -1.70 15.28 -17.36
CA GLU A 139 -1.86 14.27 -16.31
C GLU A 139 -3.23 14.41 -15.63
N ILE A 140 -3.66 15.64 -15.34
CA ILE A 140 -5.00 15.88 -14.80
C ILE A 140 -6.08 15.46 -15.79
N ALA A 141 -5.96 15.82 -17.07
CA ALA A 141 -6.96 15.46 -18.08
C ALA A 141 -7.12 13.94 -18.21
N PHE A 142 -6.02 13.17 -18.23
CA PHE A 142 -6.10 11.72 -18.24
C PHE A 142 -6.67 11.14 -16.95
N SER A 143 -6.33 11.68 -15.80
CA SER A 143 -6.86 11.19 -14.52
C SER A 143 -8.35 11.53 -14.33
N LEU A 144 -8.87 12.58 -14.96
CA LEU A 144 -10.30 12.88 -14.98
C LEU A 144 -11.14 11.82 -15.68
N ILE A 145 -10.55 11.05 -16.61
CA ILE A 145 -11.24 9.90 -17.23
C ILE A 145 -11.59 8.86 -16.16
N ALA A 146 -10.66 8.57 -15.23
CA ALA A 146 -10.92 7.66 -14.11
C ALA A 146 -12.03 8.20 -13.19
N VAL A 147 -12.01 9.50 -12.90
CA VAL A 147 -13.07 10.18 -12.11
C VAL A 147 -14.42 10.03 -12.81
N ALA A 148 -14.49 10.31 -14.12
CA ALA A 148 -15.71 10.18 -14.91
C ALA A 148 -16.22 8.72 -14.91
N GLY A 149 -15.34 7.74 -15.04
CA GLY A 149 -15.70 6.32 -14.93
C GLY A 149 -16.35 5.97 -13.59
N ILE A 150 -15.80 6.46 -12.49
CA ILE A 150 -16.35 6.25 -11.14
C ILE A 150 -17.72 6.92 -11.00
N VAL A 151 -17.87 8.16 -11.46
CA VAL A 151 -19.15 8.86 -11.44
C VAL A 151 -20.19 8.10 -12.23
N LEU A 152 -19.87 7.59 -13.42
CA LEU A 152 -20.78 6.78 -14.24
C LEU A 152 -21.20 5.49 -13.54
N ILE A 153 -20.28 4.80 -12.84
CA ILE A 153 -20.57 3.55 -12.14
C ILE A 153 -21.50 3.79 -10.93
N PHE A 154 -21.27 4.86 -10.18
CA PHE A 154 -21.90 5.06 -8.87
C PHE A 154 -22.98 6.14 -8.83
N HIS A 155 -23.19 6.87 -9.93
CA HIS A 155 -24.21 7.94 -9.99
C HIS A 155 -25.64 7.44 -9.71
N PHE A 156 -25.91 6.19 -10.02
CA PHE A 156 -27.28 5.63 -9.95
C PHE A 156 -27.58 4.87 -8.65
N ASP A 157 -26.57 4.60 -7.79
CA ASP A 157 -26.79 3.80 -6.58
C ASP A 157 -26.37 4.55 -5.31
N THR A 158 -27.34 5.21 -4.71
CA THR A 158 -27.15 5.95 -3.44
C THR A 158 -26.82 5.05 -2.26
N ARG A 159 -27.07 3.73 -2.38
CA ARG A 159 -26.84 2.72 -1.34
C ARG A 159 -25.38 2.65 -0.93
N TYR A 160 -24.45 2.89 -1.87
CA TYR A 160 -23.01 2.76 -1.64
C TYR A 160 -22.29 4.08 -1.39
N ARG A 161 -23.02 5.17 -1.23
CA ARG A 161 -22.46 6.52 -1.10
C ARG A 161 -21.38 6.62 -0.01
N THR A 162 -21.63 6.06 1.17
CA THR A 162 -20.66 6.06 2.28
C THR A 162 -19.38 5.33 1.90
N GLY A 163 -19.50 4.13 1.30
CA GLY A 163 -18.34 3.35 0.85
C GLY A 163 -17.51 4.09 -0.20
N VAL A 164 -18.17 4.77 -1.15
CA VAL A 164 -17.47 5.59 -2.17
C VAL A 164 -16.72 6.75 -1.53
N ILE A 165 -17.33 7.49 -0.60
CA ILE A 165 -16.65 8.60 0.10
C ILE A 165 -15.40 8.09 0.85
N LEU A 166 -15.54 6.98 1.59
CA LEU A 166 -14.42 6.37 2.31
C LEU A 166 -13.32 5.89 1.34
N GLY A 167 -13.69 5.34 0.19
CA GLY A 167 -12.77 4.94 -0.87
C GLY A 167 -12.01 6.11 -1.49
N ILE A 168 -12.66 7.25 -1.68
CA ILE A 168 -12.03 8.49 -2.15
C ILE A 168 -11.00 8.99 -1.14
N ILE A 169 -11.35 9.03 0.15
CA ILE A 169 -10.44 9.42 1.23
C ILE A 169 -9.23 8.46 1.27
N SER A 170 -9.48 7.16 1.19
CA SER A 170 -8.43 6.15 1.11
C SER A 170 -7.45 6.41 -0.03
N SER A 171 -7.96 6.72 -1.22
CA SER A 171 -7.13 6.98 -2.41
C SER A 171 -6.29 8.24 -2.29
N ALA A 172 -6.83 9.28 -1.67
CA ALA A 172 -6.09 10.50 -1.36
C ALA A 172 -4.93 10.22 -0.38
N LEU A 173 -5.20 9.45 0.69
CA LEU A 173 -4.18 9.05 1.67
C LEU A 173 -3.11 8.14 1.03
N ALA A 174 -3.50 7.21 0.15
CA ALA A 174 -2.57 6.35 -0.59
C ALA A 174 -1.63 7.17 -1.48
N SER A 175 -2.17 8.16 -2.18
CA SER A 175 -1.38 9.08 -3.01
C SER A 175 -0.37 9.87 -2.17
N MET A 176 -0.81 10.47 -1.06
CA MET A 176 0.07 11.18 -0.13
C MET A 176 1.16 10.26 0.42
N PHE A 177 0.80 9.05 0.86
CA PHE A 177 1.75 8.04 1.31
C PHE A 177 2.82 7.78 0.26
N THR A 178 2.42 7.46 -0.96
CA THR A 178 3.35 7.11 -2.06
C THR A 178 4.34 8.24 -2.36
N ILE A 179 3.85 9.49 -2.42
CA ILE A 179 4.69 10.65 -2.72
C ILE A 179 5.69 10.92 -1.59
N ILE A 180 5.25 10.88 -0.34
CA ILE A 180 6.10 11.15 0.81
C ILE A 180 7.08 9.99 1.02
N ASN A 181 6.61 8.75 0.89
CA ASN A 181 7.43 7.55 1.01
C ASN A 181 8.60 7.56 0.03
N LYS A 182 8.36 7.88 -1.24
CA LYS A 182 9.40 8.05 -2.27
C LYS A 182 10.52 9.02 -1.84
N LYS A 183 10.18 10.09 -1.11
CA LYS A 183 11.18 11.06 -0.61
C LYS A 183 12.00 10.53 0.56
N VAL A 184 11.38 9.76 1.44
CA VAL A 184 12.02 9.28 2.67
C VAL A 184 12.84 8.02 2.41
N SER A 185 12.44 7.19 1.43
CA SER A 185 13.06 5.90 1.12
C SER A 185 14.45 5.98 0.49
N VAL A 186 14.85 7.12 -0.06
CA VAL A 186 16.10 7.28 -0.84
C VAL A 186 17.37 6.84 -0.08
N ASN A 187 17.37 6.95 1.24
CA ASN A 187 18.55 6.71 2.07
C ASN A 187 18.57 5.36 2.80
N TYR A 188 17.52 4.55 2.64
CA TYR A 188 17.35 3.33 3.41
C TYR A 188 17.06 2.11 2.51
N SER A 189 17.44 0.92 2.98
CA SER A 189 17.04 -0.32 2.30
C SER A 189 15.53 -0.53 2.46
N SER A 190 14.89 -1.04 1.40
CA SER A 190 13.44 -1.27 1.36
C SER A 190 12.93 -2.06 2.57
N GLY A 191 13.66 -3.11 2.98
CA GLY A 191 13.27 -3.91 4.14
C GLY A 191 13.32 -3.15 5.47
N THR A 192 14.37 -2.35 5.70
CA THR A 192 14.45 -1.52 6.91
C THR A 192 13.36 -0.47 6.93
N MET A 193 13.15 0.22 5.81
CA MET A 193 12.10 1.23 5.64
C MET A 193 10.73 0.66 5.99
N LEU A 194 10.39 -0.47 5.38
CA LEU A 194 9.11 -1.12 5.54
C LEU A 194 8.81 -1.58 6.98
N LEU A 195 9.82 -2.12 7.67
CA LEU A 195 9.65 -2.51 9.09
C LEU A 195 9.29 -1.30 9.96
N TYR A 196 9.99 -0.17 9.78
CA TYR A 196 9.70 1.04 10.55
C TYR A 196 8.39 1.70 10.13
N GLU A 197 7.99 1.62 8.86
CA GLU A 197 6.67 2.08 8.38
C GLU A 197 5.55 1.28 9.02
N MET A 198 5.62 -0.06 8.95
CA MET A 198 4.59 -0.92 9.55
C MET A 198 4.56 -0.77 11.08
N GLY A 199 5.73 -0.68 11.72
CA GLY A 199 5.83 -0.43 13.16
C GLY A 199 5.25 0.92 13.54
N GLY A 200 5.54 1.98 12.79
CA GLY A 200 4.98 3.30 12.98
C GLY A 200 3.47 3.34 12.76
N GLY A 201 2.98 2.67 11.74
CA GLY A 201 1.54 2.49 11.49
C GLY A 201 0.83 1.77 12.65
N PHE A 202 1.44 0.69 13.16
CA PHE A 202 0.94 -0.05 14.32
C PHE A 202 0.86 0.84 15.56
N ILE A 203 1.93 1.57 15.88
CA ILE A 203 1.97 2.50 17.02
C ILE A 203 0.94 3.63 16.81
N GLY A 204 0.88 4.20 15.62
CA GLY A 204 -0.06 5.28 15.29
C GLY A 204 -1.52 4.84 15.47
N LEU A 205 -1.91 3.66 15.00
CA LEU A 205 -3.26 3.13 15.25
C LEU A 205 -3.48 2.80 16.73
N THR A 206 -2.47 2.28 17.44
CA THR A 206 -2.59 1.99 18.87
C THR A 206 -2.91 3.26 19.67
N ILE A 207 -2.29 4.38 19.34
CA ILE A 207 -2.59 5.69 19.96
C ILE A 207 -4.02 6.15 19.61
N LEU A 208 -4.54 5.79 18.44
CA LEU A 208 -5.87 6.17 17.99
C LEU A 208 -6.99 5.25 18.50
N ILE A 209 -6.67 4.07 19.09
CA ILE A 209 -7.69 3.14 19.65
C ILE A 209 -8.66 3.84 20.60
N PRO A 210 -8.23 4.59 21.64
CA PRO A 210 -9.16 5.19 22.57
C PRO A 210 -10.13 6.18 21.90
N LEU A 211 -9.60 6.95 20.95
CA LEU A 211 -10.40 7.90 20.17
C LEU A 211 -11.43 7.19 19.31
N TYR A 212 -11.02 6.14 18.62
CA TYR A 212 -11.89 5.33 17.75
C TYR A 212 -12.99 4.66 18.59
N SER A 213 -12.64 4.02 19.70
CA SER A 213 -13.59 3.36 20.59
C SER A 213 -14.61 4.33 21.18
N TYR A 214 -14.18 5.54 21.53
CA TYR A 214 -15.06 6.58 22.05
C TYR A 214 -16.09 7.06 21.02
N TYR A 215 -15.66 7.32 19.77
CA TYR A 215 -16.57 7.86 18.73
C TYR A 215 -17.50 6.79 18.13
N PHE A 216 -17.02 5.55 17.98
CA PHE A 216 -17.78 4.49 17.34
C PHE A 216 -18.40 3.50 18.32
N ASN A 217 -18.22 3.73 19.63
CA ASN A 217 -18.75 2.88 20.72
C ASN A 217 -18.45 1.40 20.49
N THR A 218 -17.20 1.09 20.10
CA THR A 218 -16.75 -0.26 19.79
C THR A 218 -15.70 -0.70 20.80
N ASP A 219 -15.87 -1.93 21.30
CA ASP A 219 -14.90 -2.56 22.19
C ASP A 219 -13.72 -3.15 21.42
N PHE A 220 -12.62 -3.38 22.15
CA PHE A 220 -11.49 -4.13 21.62
C PHE A 220 -11.88 -5.61 21.50
N VAL A 221 -11.93 -6.11 20.27
CA VAL A 221 -12.38 -7.48 19.97
C VAL A 221 -11.17 -8.37 19.66
N ILE A 222 -11.08 -9.51 20.35
CA ILE A 222 -10.11 -10.55 20.05
C ILE A 222 -10.63 -11.37 18.83
N PRO A 223 -9.81 -11.59 17.79
CA PRO A 223 -10.24 -12.32 16.60
C PRO A 223 -10.58 -13.80 16.93
N GLY A 224 -11.66 -14.29 16.37
CA GLY A 224 -11.96 -15.71 16.38
C GLY A 224 -10.95 -16.51 15.54
N THR A 225 -10.96 -17.83 15.66
CA THR A 225 -9.99 -18.71 14.97
C THR A 225 -9.98 -18.49 13.45
N THR A 226 -11.15 -18.33 12.84
CA THR A 226 -11.29 -18.10 11.39
C THR A 226 -10.70 -16.76 10.98
N ASP A 227 -11.04 -15.68 11.71
CA ASP A 227 -10.48 -14.35 11.46
C ASP A 227 -8.97 -14.33 11.67
N LEU A 228 -8.45 -15.05 12.67
CA LEU A 228 -7.03 -15.17 12.92
C LEU A 228 -6.30 -15.83 11.72
N CYS A 229 -6.86 -16.90 11.15
CA CYS A 229 -6.30 -17.53 9.96
C CYS A 229 -6.28 -16.58 8.76
N TYR A 230 -7.36 -15.84 8.54
CA TYR A 230 -7.42 -14.85 7.45
C TYR A 230 -6.48 -13.68 7.68
N LEU A 231 -6.32 -13.20 8.92
CA LEU A 231 -5.37 -12.15 9.27
C LEU A 231 -3.92 -12.58 9.06
N LEU A 232 -3.58 -13.81 9.43
CA LEU A 232 -2.24 -14.36 9.18
C LEU A 232 -1.97 -14.53 7.69
N ALA A 233 -2.94 -15.02 6.91
CA ALA A 233 -2.82 -15.10 5.46
C ALA A 233 -2.68 -13.69 4.83
N LEU A 234 -3.47 -12.72 5.26
CA LEU A 234 -3.39 -11.34 4.81
C LEU A 234 -2.03 -10.70 5.14
N ALA A 235 -1.52 -10.90 6.36
CA ALA A 235 -0.25 -10.36 6.80
C ALA A 235 0.94 -11.05 6.09
N SER A 236 0.93 -12.36 5.94
CA SER A 236 2.04 -13.11 5.30
C SER A 236 2.03 -12.94 3.78
N VAL A 237 0.92 -13.27 3.12
CA VAL A 237 0.85 -13.34 1.66
C VAL A 237 0.65 -11.95 1.04
N CYS A 238 -0.41 -11.24 1.46
CA CYS A 238 -0.77 -9.96 0.86
C CYS A 238 -0.03 -8.76 1.45
N THR A 239 0.86 -8.95 2.43
CA THR A 239 1.67 -7.87 2.97
C THR A 239 3.15 -8.23 2.88
N VAL A 240 3.65 -9.20 3.63
CA VAL A 240 5.10 -9.51 3.67
C VAL A 240 5.61 -10.01 2.32
N CYS A 241 4.96 -11.03 1.71
CA CYS A 241 5.39 -11.54 0.40
C CYS A 241 5.27 -10.49 -0.70
N LEU A 242 4.18 -9.70 -0.71
CA LEU A 242 3.99 -8.62 -1.68
C LEU A 242 5.15 -7.63 -1.65
N TYR A 243 5.57 -7.21 -0.46
CA TYR A 243 6.66 -6.24 -0.31
C TYR A 243 8.05 -6.83 -0.55
N ILE A 244 8.24 -8.14 -0.36
CA ILE A 244 9.50 -8.81 -0.74
C ILE A 244 9.66 -8.90 -2.26
N LEU A 245 8.55 -8.95 -3.00
CA LEU A 245 8.53 -9.01 -4.47
C LEU A 245 8.77 -7.63 -5.13
N GLN A 246 8.53 -6.54 -4.42
CA GLN A 246 8.76 -5.17 -4.90
C GLN A 246 10.19 -4.69 -4.61
#